data_8c95423097e9347dfd8d81bd1c65cfe8
#
_entry.id   8c95423097e9347dfd8d81bd1c65cfe8
#
_cell.length_a   1.000
_cell.length_b   1.000
_cell.length_c   1.000
_cell.angle_alpha   90.00
_cell.angle_beta   90.00
_cell.angle_gamma   90.00
#
_symmetry.space_group_name_H-M   'P 1'
#
loop_
_entity.id
_entity.type
_entity.pdbx_description
1 polymer ?
#
loop_
_entity_poly.entity_id
_entity_poly.type
_entity_poly.pdbx_seq_one_letter_code
_entity_poly.pdbx_strand_id
1 'polypeptide(L)'
;MSDRILIVARIKPDASPDVARLFAASDAGPLPHALGVTRRHLFRYRDLYFHYAEFDGDSREAVSRARERDDFRALSTALDDYITPYDPATWRGPADAMAHSFYTWNR
;
A
#
# COMPACT_ATOMS: atom_id res chain seq x y z
N MET A 1 12.21 -8.63 13.69
CA MET A 1 11.00 -7.95 14.15
C MET A 1 10.16 -7.53 12.96
N SER A 2 8.90 -7.89 12.93
CA SER A 2 8.03 -7.51 11.81
C SER A 2 7.38 -6.16 12.10
N ASP A 3 7.19 -5.39 11.05
CA ASP A 3 6.50 -4.11 11.09
C ASP A 3 5.28 -4.20 10.17
N ARG A 4 4.33 -3.31 10.33
CA ARG A 4 3.11 -3.33 9.51
C ARG A 4 2.59 -1.93 9.25
N ILE A 5 1.92 -1.76 8.11
CA ILE A 5 1.28 -0.51 7.76
C ILE A 5 -0.15 -0.78 7.32
N LEU A 6 -1.00 0.24 7.46
CA LEU A 6 -2.35 0.23 6.91
C LEU A 6 -2.56 1.55 6.19
N ILE A 7 -2.71 1.48 4.88
CA ILE A 7 -2.97 2.65 4.04
C ILE A 7 -4.46 2.75 3.80
N VAL A 8 -5.01 3.94 3.93
CA VAL A 8 -6.42 4.23 3.69
C VAL A 8 -6.55 5.24 2.55
N ALA A 9 -7.37 4.93 1.57
CA ALA A 9 -7.61 5.79 0.43
C ALA A 9 -9.03 5.54 -0.10
N ARG A 10 -9.34 6.09 -1.27
CA ARG A 10 -10.60 5.83 -1.95
C ARG A 10 -10.36 5.01 -3.20
N ILE A 11 -11.32 4.17 -3.55
CA ILE A 11 -11.25 3.32 -4.73
C ILE A 11 -12.48 3.55 -5.58
N LYS A 12 -12.29 3.59 -6.90
CA LYS A 12 -13.40 3.78 -7.84
C LYS A 12 -14.33 2.57 -7.84
N PRO A 13 -15.61 2.77 -8.18
CA PRO A 13 -16.55 1.65 -8.35
C PRO A 13 -15.98 0.62 -9.33
N ASP A 14 -16.20 -0.66 -9.04
CA ASP A 14 -15.81 -1.78 -9.90
C ASP A 14 -14.32 -1.90 -10.19
N ALA A 15 -13.47 -1.18 -9.47
CA ALA A 15 -12.02 -1.18 -9.70
C ALA A 15 -11.26 -2.29 -8.96
N SER A 16 -11.92 -3.00 -8.03
CA SER A 16 -11.24 -4.01 -7.23
C SER A 16 -10.49 -5.08 -8.05
N PRO A 17 -11.09 -5.64 -9.13
CA PRO A 17 -10.37 -6.61 -9.95
C PRO A 17 -9.12 -6.03 -10.61
N ASP A 18 -9.19 -4.78 -11.06
CA ASP A 18 -8.05 -4.13 -11.71
C ASP A 18 -6.91 -3.88 -10.72
N VAL A 19 -7.25 -3.41 -9.53
CA VAL A 19 -6.26 -3.17 -8.46
C VAL A 19 -5.62 -4.50 -8.06
N ALA A 20 -6.42 -5.54 -7.86
CA ALA A 20 -5.91 -6.86 -7.49
C ALA A 20 -4.95 -7.40 -8.55
N ARG A 21 -5.28 -7.21 -9.83
CA ARG A 21 -4.45 -7.66 -10.94
C ARG A 21 -3.11 -6.93 -10.98
N LEU A 22 -3.11 -5.63 -10.75
CA LEU A 22 -1.88 -4.83 -10.69
C LEU A 22 -0.96 -5.30 -9.56
N PHE A 23 -1.52 -5.52 -8.37
CA PHE A 23 -0.73 -6.01 -7.25
C PHE A 23 -0.25 -7.45 -7.47
N ALA A 24 -1.08 -8.31 -8.06
CA ALA A 24 -0.67 -9.69 -8.33
C ALA A 24 0.53 -9.73 -9.27
N ALA A 25 0.53 -8.91 -10.31
CA ALA A 25 1.65 -8.81 -11.24
C ALA A 25 2.90 -8.28 -10.54
N SER A 26 2.76 -7.25 -9.73
CA SER A 26 3.88 -6.67 -8.97
C SER A 26 4.43 -7.66 -7.95
N ASP A 27 3.57 -8.38 -7.25
CA ASP A 27 3.99 -9.33 -6.22
C ASP A 27 4.66 -10.57 -6.81
N ALA A 28 4.42 -10.86 -8.08
CA ALA A 28 5.14 -11.93 -8.79
C ALA A 28 6.56 -11.52 -9.18
N GLY A 29 6.87 -10.23 -9.13
CA GLY A 29 8.18 -9.69 -9.47
C GLY A 29 9.06 -9.45 -8.23
N PRO A 30 10.15 -8.70 -8.38
CA PRO A 30 11.14 -8.51 -7.31
C PRO A 30 10.76 -7.49 -6.25
N LEU A 31 9.74 -6.65 -6.48
CA LEU A 31 9.46 -5.52 -5.60
C LEU A 31 9.17 -5.91 -4.15
N PRO A 32 8.28 -6.88 -3.84
CA PRO A 32 8.03 -7.22 -2.43
C PRO A 32 9.30 -7.66 -1.70
N HIS A 33 10.11 -8.47 -2.37
CA HIS A 33 11.36 -8.96 -1.79
C HIS A 33 12.33 -7.82 -1.51
N ALA A 34 12.44 -6.90 -2.47
CA ALA A 34 13.33 -5.75 -2.34
C ALA A 34 12.93 -4.84 -1.17
N LEU A 35 11.65 -4.76 -0.86
CA LEU A 35 11.13 -3.93 0.23
C LEU A 35 10.97 -4.68 1.55
N GLY A 36 11.13 -6.00 1.53
CA GLY A 36 10.94 -6.80 2.73
C GLY A 36 9.47 -7.04 3.06
N VAL A 37 8.57 -6.93 2.09
CA VAL A 37 7.15 -7.23 2.29
C VAL A 37 6.97 -8.73 2.39
N THR A 38 6.36 -9.17 3.50
CA THR A 38 6.12 -10.58 3.76
C THR A 38 4.66 -10.99 3.62
N ARG A 39 3.75 -10.01 3.71
CA ARG A 39 2.32 -10.27 3.58
C ARG A 39 1.60 -9.00 3.14
N ARG A 40 0.58 -9.19 2.33
CA ARG A 40 -0.26 -8.09 1.84
C ARG A 40 -1.70 -8.53 1.81
N HIS A 41 -2.60 -7.66 2.31
CA HIS A 41 -4.04 -7.84 2.16
C HIS A 41 -4.64 -6.54 1.68
N LEU A 42 -5.52 -6.62 0.69
CA LEU A 42 -6.27 -5.48 0.20
C LEU A 42 -7.74 -5.66 0.58
N PHE A 43 -8.33 -4.62 1.15
CA PHE A 43 -9.72 -4.63 1.55
C PHE A 43 -10.45 -3.46 0.92
N ARG A 44 -11.73 -3.64 0.71
CA ARG A 44 -12.61 -2.60 0.24
C ARG A 44 -13.84 -2.55 1.12
N TYR A 45 -14.28 -1.35 1.51
CA TYR A 45 -15.57 -1.11 2.12
C TYR A 45 -16.17 0.11 1.47
N ARG A 46 -17.25 -0.07 0.68
CA ARG A 46 -17.87 0.99 -0.13
C ARG A 46 -16.81 1.62 -1.05
N ASP A 47 -16.54 2.91 -0.92
CA ASP A 47 -15.50 3.60 -1.70
C ASP A 47 -14.17 3.70 -0.96
N LEU A 48 -14.04 3.05 0.18
CA LEU A 48 -12.79 3.04 0.95
C LEU A 48 -11.92 1.86 0.55
N TYR A 49 -10.64 2.14 0.46
CA TYR A 49 -9.61 1.17 0.12
C TYR A 49 -8.65 1.06 1.29
N PHE A 50 -8.34 -0.18 1.67
CA PHE A 50 -7.41 -0.46 2.75
C PHE A 50 -6.32 -1.38 2.25
N HIS A 51 -5.07 -0.94 2.41
CA HIS A 51 -3.91 -1.71 2.03
C HIS A 51 -3.11 -2.04 3.27
N TYR A 52 -3.15 -3.30 3.68
CA TYR A 52 -2.40 -3.81 4.81
C TYR A 52 -1.17 -4.55 4.31
N ALA A 53 0.00 -4.22 4.86
CA ALA A 53 1.24 -4.92 4.51
C ALA A 53 2.09 -5.15 5.76
N GLU A 54 2.72 -6.31 5.81
CA GLU A 54 3.71 -6.67 6.84
C GLU A 54 5.10 -6.68 6.21
N PHE A 55 6.06 -6.19 6.96
CA PHE A 55 7.46 -6.10 6.54
C PHE A 55 8.33 -6.88 7.50
N ASP A 56 9.44 -7.45 7.00
CA ASP A 56 10.42 -8.12 7.84
C ASP A 56 11.43 -7.16 8.46
N GLY A 57 11.36 -5.86 8.12
CA GLY A 57 12.22 -4.82 8.63
C GLY A 57 11.45 -3.53 8.89
N ASP A 58 12.14 -2.41 8.83
CA ASP A 58 11.56 -1.09 9.07
C ASP A 58 10.72 -0.65 7.87
N SER A 59 9.40 -0.46 8.09
CA SER A 59 8.48 -0.08 7.02
C SER A 59 8.74 1.33 6.50
N ARG A 60 9.19 2.26 7.34
CA ARG A 60 9.48 3.63 6.92
C ARG A 60 10.67 3.66 5.97
N GLU A 61 11.71 2.92 6.31
CA GLU A 61 12.87 2.80 5.45
C GLU A 61 12.53 2.12 4.13
N ALA A 62 11.71 1.07 4.20
CA ALA A 62 11.26 0.36 3.00
C ALA A 62 10.49 1.29 2.07
N VAL A 63 9.53 2.06 2.59
CA VAL A 63 8.75 3.02 1.78
C VAL A 63 9.66 4.09 1.20
N SER A 64 10.62 4.56 1.96
CA SER A 64 11.59 5.55 1.47
C SER A 64 12.42 5.01 0.30
N ARG A 65 12.90 3.77 0.41
CA ARG A 65 13.64 3.12 -0.68
C ARG A 65 12.75 2.87 -1.90
N ALA A 66 11.48 2.56 -1.67
CA ALA A 66 10.54 2.26 -2.75
C ALA A 66 10.42 3.42 -3.73
N ARG A 67 10.44 4.66 -3.24
CA ARG A 67 10.29 5.85 -4.08
C ARG A 67 11.37 5.96 -5.15
N GLU A 68 12.51 5.32 -4.94
CA GLU A 68 13.64 5.37 -5.87
C GLU A 68 13.60 4.23 -6.90
N ARG A 69 12.65 3.29 -6.75
CA ARG A 69 12.56 2.15 -7.65
C ARG A 69 11.59 2.42 -8.78
N ASP A 70 12.01 2.07 -10.00
CA ASP A 70 11.18 2.25 -11.20
C ASP A 70 9.93 1.37 -11.15
N ASP A 71 10.05 0.13 -10.66
CA ASP A 71 8.91 -0.78 -10.57
C ASP A 71 7.87 -0.28 -9.57
N PHE A 72 8.28 0.33 -8.46
CA PHE A 72 7.35 0.94 -7.52
C PHE A 72 6.62 2.13 -8.17
N ARG A 73 7.37 2.99 -8.85
CA ARG A 73 6.78 4.17 -9.51
C ARG A 73 5.80 3.76 -10.59
N ALA A 74 6.12 2.73 -11.35
CA ALA A 74 5.23 2.22 -12.39
C ALA A 74 3.92 1.68 -11.79
N LEU A 75 4.01 0.92 -10.70
CA LEU A 75 2.84 0.41 -10.00
C LEU A 75 2.00 1.56 -9.46
N SER A 76 2.63 2.51 -8.81
CA SER A 76 1.96 3.67 -8.22
C SER A 76 1.21 4.48 -9.28
N THR A 77 1.85 4.72 -10.42
CA THR A 77 1.23 5.44 -11.53
C THR A 77 0.03 4.67 -12.09
N ALA A 78 0.15 3.36 -12.25
CA ALA A 78 -0.97 2.54 -12.74
C ALA A 78 -2.13 2.54 -11.75
N LEU A 79 -1.87 2.54 -10.45
CA LEU A 79 -2.90 2.57 -9.43
C LEU A 79 -3.66 3.89 -9.39
N ASP A 80 -3.06 4.98 -9.83
CA ASP A 80 -3.69 6.31 -9.83
C ASP A 80 -4.98 6.36 -10.65
N ASP A 81 -5.14 5.45 -11.61
CA ASP A 81 -6.37 5.36 -12.40
C ASP A 81 -7.54 4.82 -11.59
N TYR A 82 -7.28 4.16 -10.47
CA TYR A 82 -8.31 3.45 -9.70
C TYR A 82 -8.42 3.92 -8.25
N ILE A 83 -7.33 4.44 -7.69
CA ILE A 83 -7.23 4.81 -6.28
C ILE A 83 -6.89 6.29 -6.19
N THR A 84 -7.64 7.00 -5.35
CA THR A 84 -7.42 8.43 -5.12
C THR A 84 -7.22 8.68 -3.63
N PRO A 85 -6.55 9.78 -3.26
CA PRO A 85 -6.37 10.11 -1.85
C PRO A 85 -7.69 10.24 -1.11
N TYR A 86 -7.72 9.80 0.15
CA TYR A 86 -8.89 10.04 1.01
C TYR A 86 -9.15 11.53 1.17
N ASP A 87 -8.08 12.30 1.40
CA ASP A 87 -8.15 13.77 1.49
C ASP A 87 -7.06 14.36 0.61
N PRO A 88 -7.42 14.80 -0.61
CA PRO A 88 -6.43 15.38 -1.52
C PRO A 88 -5.70 16.60 -0.96
N ALA A 89 -6.33 17.35 -0.06
CA ALA A 89 -5.73 18.55 0.50
C ALA A 89 -4.51 18.26 1.38
N THR A 90 -4.46 17.08 2.00
CA THR A 90 -3.37 16.70 2.89
C THR A 90 -2.41 15.69 2.29
N TRP A 91 -2.72 15.17 1.10
CA TRP A 91 -1.94 14.12 0.47
C TRP A 91 -0.63 14.68 -0.11
N ARG A 92 0.49 14.13 0.34
CA ARG A 92 1.82 14.44 -0.19
C ARG A 92 2.55 13.17 -0.63
N GLY A 93 2.14 12.02 -0.10
CA GLY A 93 2.72 10.74 -0.40
C GLY A 93 2.09 9.65 0.43
N PRO A 94 2.52 8.39 0.28
CA PRO A 94 1.93 7.26 1.01
C PRO A 94 1.89 7.44 2.52
N ALA A 95 2.86 8.14 3.10
CA ALA A 95 2.91 8.36 4.54
C ALA A 95 1.68 9.10 5.06
N ASP A 96 1.10 10.00 4.26
CA ASP A 96 -0.07 10.78 4.65
C ASP A 96 -1.35 9.94 4.64
N ALA A 97 -1.33 8.79 4.01
CA ALA A 97 -2.47 7.87 3.95
C ALA A 97 -2.38 6.75 4.99
N MET A 98 -1.31 6.69 5.77
CA MET A 98 -1.10 5.63 6.75
C MET A 98 -1.95 5.85 7.99
N ALA A 99 -2.72 4.82 8.34
CA ALA A 99 -3.49 4.82 9.59
C ALA A 99 -2.54 4.68 10.79
N HIS A 100 -2.95 5.25 11.90
CA HIS A 100 -2.17 5.25 13.13
C HIS A 100 -2.66 4.13 14.04
N SER A 101 -1.77 3.20 14.38
CA SER A 101 -2.09 2.18 15.38
C SER A 101 -2.10 2.84 16.76
N PHE A 102 -3.17 2.67 17.52
CA PHE A 102 -3.25 3.27 18.85
C PHE A 102 -3.49 2.23 19.96
N TYR A 103 -3.55 0.96 19.60
CA TYR A 103 -3.63 -0.12 20.57
C TYR A 103 -3.15 -1.41 19.93
N THR A 104 -2.36 -2.17 20.64
CA THR A 104 -1.89 -3.48 20.20
C THR A 104 -1.93 -4.43 21.38
N TRP A 105 -2.45 -5.63 21.16
CA TRP A 105 -2.42 -6.70 22.13
C TRP A 105 -1.89 -7.95 21.46
N ASN A 106 -0.98 -8.60 22.12
CA ASN A 106 -0.43 -9.89 21.66
C ASN A 106 -0.56 -10.90 22.79
N ARG A 107 -0.96 -12.09 22.41
CA ARG A 107 -1.09 -13.17 23.38
C ARG A 107 0.28 -13.74 23.76
#